data_0f69d864f1e5b7c15df5e7e3bfb280a4
#
_entry.id   0f69d864f1e5b7c15df5e7e3bfb280a4
#
_cell.length_a   1.000
_cell.length_b   1.000
_cell.length_c   1.000
_cell.angle_alpha   90.00
_cell.angle_beta   90.00
_cell.angle_gamma   90.00
#
_symmetry.space_group_name_H-M   'P 1'
#
loop_
_entity.id
_entity.type
_entity.pdbx_description
1 polymer ?
#
loop_
_entity_poly.entity_id
_entity_poly.type
_entity_poly.pdbx_seq_one_letter_code
_entity_poly.pdbx_strand_id
1 'polypeptide(L)'
;HDTCRRQRQMCIRDRLENFTSKSWEKHISTNLKAPALLSKEFSKNIKGKNNNIINIIDQRVFKLTPYFFSYTLSKTGLYTLTKTSAMSLSPNIRVNGIAPGPTIKNKRQSEKHFKSQYLATPLKQQVDVNEICNAVDFFIKNSSITGQVLAIDSGQSLNWQTPDIIKGKE
;
A
#
# COMPACT_ATOMS: atom_id res chain seq x y z
N HIS A 1 -13.03 9.33 17.48
CA HIS A 1 -13.55 8.10 16.85
C HIS A 1 -13.84 8.22 15.33
N ASP A 2 -13.93 9.42 14.77
CA ASP A 2 -14.24 9.60 13.32
C ASP A 2 -13.03 9.49 12.38
N THR A 3 -11.83 9.72 12.86
CA THR A 3 -10.62 9.73 12.03
C THR A 3 -10.24 8.34 11.54
N CYS A 4 -10.45 7.31 12.35
CA CYS A 4 -10.17 5.90 11.99
C CYS A 4 -11.20 5.33 10.99
N ARG A 5 -12.44 5.87 10.97
CA ARG A 5 -13.48 5.48 10.00
C ARG A 5 -13.21 5.97 8.57
N ARG A 6 -12.42 7.03 8.40
CA ARG A 6 -12.19 7.67 7.08
C ARG A 6 -11.25 6.88 6.18
N GLN A 7 -10.30 6.13 6.71
CA GLN A 7 -9.35 5.34 5.90
C GLN A 7 -10.00 4.20 5.10
N ARG A 8 -11.17 3.70 5.50
CA ARG A 8 -11.86 2.55 4.86
C ARG A 8 -12.65 2.89 3.58
N GLN A 9 -12.66 4.16 3.11
CA GLN A 9 -13.57 4.59 2.02
C GLN A 9 -12.90 4.87 0.68
N MET A 10 -11.63 4.52 0.48
CA MET A 10 -10.77 5.24 -0.43
C MET A 10 -10.37 4.53 -1.74
N CYS A 11 -11.00 3.44 -2.13
CA CYS A 11 -10.79 2.88 -3.48
C CYS A 11 -11.97 3.26 -4.39
N ILE A 12 -11.95 4.46 -4.96
CA ILE A 12 -12.84 4.85 -6.04
C ILE A 12 -12.22 4.32 -7.34
N ARG A 13 -12.98 3.60 -8.15
CA ARG A 13 -12.56 3.10 -9.45
C ARG A 13 -12.66 4.22 -10.49
N ASP A 14 -11.81 5.24 -10.33
CA ASP A 14 -11.67 6.36 -11.26
C ASP A 14 -10.64 6.06 -12.36
N ARG A 15 -10.66 6.85 -13.42
CA ARG A 15 -9.69 6.89 -14.49
C ARG A 15 -9.23 8.33 -14.70
N LEU A 16 -8.21 8.54 -15.53
CA LEU A 16 -7.73 9.88 -15.86
C LEU A 16 -8.84 10.78 -16.41
N GLU A 17 -9.72 10.24 -17.23
CA GLU A 17 -10.80 11.00 -17.90
C GLU A 17 -11.99 11.34 -16.99
N ASN A 18 -12.11 10.71 -15.82
CA ASN A 18 -13.31 10.89 -14.97
C ASN A 18 -13.05 11.02 -13.47
N PHE A 19 -11.79 11.19 -13.04
CA PHE A 19 -11.53 11.48 -11.64
C PHE A 19 -12.09 12.88 -11.27
N THR A 20 -12.52 13.04 -10.03
CA THR A 20 -12.99 14.34 -9.54
C THR A 20 -11.93 14.99 -8.64
N SER A 21 -11.88 16.34 -8.63
CA SER A 21 -11.00 17.07 -7.69
C SER A 21 -11.22 16.64 -6.24
N LYS A 22 -12.47 16.39 -5.86
CA LYS A 22 -12.81 15.88 -4.52
C LYS A 22 -12.19 14.51 -4.22
N SER A 23 -12.22 13.58 -5.16
CA SER A 23 -11.60 12.26 -5.03
C SER A 23 -10.08 12.37 -4.95
N TRP A 24 -9.50 13.18 -5.81
CA TRP A 24 -8.07 13.49 -5.85
C TRP A 24 -7.58 14.04 -4.51
N GLU A 25 -8.15 15.16 -4.07
CA GLU A 25 -7.78 15.82 -2.80
C GLU A 25 -7.89 14.85 -1.61
N LYS A 26 -8.94 14.04 -1.59
CA LYS A 26 -9.12 13.06 -0.54
C LYS A 26 -8.03 11.99 -0.53
N HIS A 27 -7.67 11.43 -1.69
CA HIS A 27 -6.62 10.43 -1.79
C HIS A 27 -5.25 10.99 -1.43
N ILE A 28 -4.89 12.16 -1.98
CA ILE A 28 -3.61 12.81 -1.69
C ILE A 28 -3.51 13.21 -0.23
N SER A 29 -4.54 13.85 0.32
CA SER A 29 -4.54 14.29 1.71
C SER A 29 -4.40 13.14 2.70
N THR A 30 -5.10 12.02 2.46
CA THR A 30 -5.11 10.90 3.40
C THR A 30 -3.92 9.96 3.22
N ASN A 31 -3.57 9.62 1.97
CA ASN A 31 -2.57 8.57 1.72
C ASN A 31 -1.15 9.11 1.56
N LEU A 32 -0.96 10.39 1.30
CA LEU A 32 0.36 10.97 1.08
C LEU A 32 0.65 12.13 2.04
N LYS A 33 -0.18 13.19 2.05
CA LYS A 33 0.08 14.38 2.87
C LYS A 33 0.06 14.05 4.37
N ALA A 34 -0.92 13.32 4.86
CA ALA A 34 -1.01 12.98 6.28
C ALA A 34 0.17 12.12 6.75
N PRO A 35 0.57 11.02 6.08
CA PRO A 35 1.79 10.29 6.43
C PRO A 35 3.05 11.15 6.43
N ALA A 36 3.21 12.05 5.45
CA ALA A 36 4.36 12.94 5.38
C ALA A 36 4.42 13.89 6.60
N LEU A 37 3.29 14.51 6.95
CA LEU A 37 3.22 15.39 8.11
C LEU A 37 3.42 14.65 9.44
N LEU A 38 2.82 13.47 9.59
CA LEU A 38 3.00 12.63 10.78
C LEU A 38 4.46 12.19 10.93
N SER A 39 5.10 11.76 9.85
CA SER A 39 6.52 11.39 9.84
C SER A 39 7.42 12.57 10.23
N LYS A 40 7.13 13.76 9.70
CA LYS A 40 7.83 15.00 10.04
C LYS A 40 7.68 15.33 11.53
N GLU A 41 6.48 15.31 12.07
CA GLU A 41 6.27 15.63 13.50
C GLU A 41 6.84 14.53 14.42
N PHE A 42 6.73 13.26 14.02
CA PHE A 42 7.38 12.16 14.74
C PHE A 42 8.90 12.38 14.80
N SER A 43 9.54 12.72 13.69
CA SER A 43 10.99 12.90 13.64
C SER A 43 11.52 14.01 14.53
N LYS A 44 10.73 15.05 14.80
CA LYS A 44 11.09 16.14 15.71
C LYS A 44 10.98 15.78 17.19
N ASN A 45 10.11 14.86 17.52
CA ASN A 45 9.71 14.58 18.91
C ASN A 45 10.30 13.30 19.50
N ILE A 46 11.03 12.51 18.71
CA ILE A 46 11.68 11.28 19.17
C ILE A 46 13.02 11.57 19.84
N LYS A 47 13.38 10.71 20.78
CA LYS A 47 14.71 10.65 21.39
C LYS A 47 15.33 9.27 21.14
N GLY A 48 16.65 9.23 21.00
CA GLY A 48 17.40 7.99 20.82
C GLY A 48 17.42 7.47 19.39
N LYS A 49 17.91 6.25 19.21
CA LYS A 49 18.10 5.56 17.94
C LYS A 49 17.14 4.38 17.81
N ASN A 50 17.07 3.79 16.61
CA ASN A 50 16.28 2.60 16.30
C ASN A 50 14.76 2.80 16.34
N ASN A 51 14.31 4.01 16.06
CA ASN A 51 12.88 4.28 15.87
C ASN A 51 12.42 3.78 14.50
N ASN A 52 11.11 3.49 14.37
CA ASN A 52 10.54 2.95 13.15
C ASN A 52 9.31 3.73 12.68
N ILE A 53 9.22 3.92 11.37
CA ILE A 53 8.00 4.28 10.65
C ILE A 53 7.72 3.15 9.67
N ILE A 54 6.50 2.59 9.71
CA ILE A 54 6.05 1.57 8.77
C ILE A 54 4.81 2.07 8.05
N ASN A 55 4.94 2.29 6.74
CA ASN A 55 3.87 2.77 5.89
C ASN A 55 3.08 1.61 5.28
N ILE A 56 1.76 1.62 5.42
CA ILE A 56 0.89 0.67 4.70
C ILE A 56 0.59 1.24 3.32
N ILE A 57 1.25 0.66 2.32
CA ILE A 57 1.19 1.06 0.92
C ILE A 57 0.03 0.30 0.21
N ASP A 58 0.25 -0.27 -0.94
CA ASP A 58 -0.66 -1.14 -1.69
C ASP A 58 0.14 -1.82 -2.81
N GLN A 59 -0.18 -3.06 -3.13
CA GLN A 59 0.47 -3.79 -4.23
C GLN A 59 0.35 -3.10 -5.61
N ARG A 60 -0.62 -2.17 -5.78
CA ARG A 60 -0.82 -1.41 -7.02
C ARG A 60 0.37 -0.54 -7.42
N VAL A 61 1.26 -0.22 -6.47
CA VAL A 61 2.49 0.51 -6.79
C VAL A 61 3.46 -0.33 -7.64
N PHE A 62 3.33 -1.66 -7.61
CA PHE A 62 4.12 -2.59 -8.40
C PHE A 62 3.40 -3.05 -9.67
N LYS A 63 2.05 -3.00 -9.69
CA LYS A 63 1.24 -3.39 -10.83
C LYS A 63 0.21 -2.31 -11.17
N LEU A 64 0.56 -1.47 -12.10
CA LEU A 64 -0.30 -0.37 -12.55
C LEU A 64 -1.50 -0.88 -13.34
N THR A 65 -2.61 -0.18 -13.21
CA THR A 65 -3.82 -0.39 -14.02
C THR A 65 -4.41 0.97 -14.42
N PRO A 66 -5.21 1.07 -15.47
CA PRO A 66 -5.87 2.33 -15.85
C PRO A 66 -6.99 2.74 -14.87
N TYR A 67 -7.29 1.89 -13.89
CA TYR A 67 -8.31 2.13 -12.86
C TYR A 67 -7.68 2.53 -11.54
N PHE A 68 -8.48 3.15 -10.66
CA PHE A 68 -8.04 3.64 -9.35
C PHE A 68 -6.93 4.70 -9.48
N PHE A 69 -7.09 5.58 -10.47
CA PHE A 69 -6.07 6.53 -10.90
C PHE A 69 -5.53 7.39 -9.75
N SER A 70 -6.40 8.18 -9.11
CA SER A 70 -6.00 9.08 -8.02
C SER A 70 -5.49 8.31 -6.79
N TYR A 71 -6.09 7.16 -6.49
CA TYR A 71 -5.64 6.28 -5.40
C TYR A 71 -4.23 5.73 -5.68
N THR A 72 -4.00 5.18 -6.87
CA THR A 72 -2.69 4.62 -7.23
C THR A 72 -1.60 5.66 -7.15
N LEU A 73 -1.82 6.87 -7.69
CA LEU A 73 -0.86 7.97 -7.60
C LEU A 73 -0.56 8.36 -6.16
N SER A 74 -1.57 8.41 -5.28
CA SER A 74 -1.36 8.71 -3.86
C SER A 74 -0.53 7.63 -3.14
N LYS A 75 -0.72 6.36 -3.48
CA LYS A 75 0.05 5.25 -2.92
C LYS A 75 1.46 5.15 -3.51
N THR A 76 1.64 5.47 -4.78
CA THR A 76 2.98 5.60 -5.40
C THR A 76 3.76 6.76 -4.77
N GLY A 77 3.09 7.87 -4.48
CA GLY A 77 3.68 8.95 -3.70
C GLY A 77 4.14 8.47 -2.31
N LEU A 78 3.32 7.68 -1.61
CA LEU A 78 3.68 7.10 -0.31
C LEU A 78 4.85 6.10 -0.42
N TYR A 79 4.90 5.32 -1.49
CA TYR A 79 6.04 4.43 -1.78
C TYR A 79 7.35 5.23 -1.93
N THR A 80 7.32 6.30 -2.70
CA THR A 80 8.47 7.20 -2.87
C THR A 80 8.82 7.92 -1.56
N LEU A 81 7.80 8.41 -0.81
CA LEU A 81 7.98 9.01 0.51
C LEU A 81 8.68 8.05 1.47
N THR A 82 8.33 6.77 1.46
CA THR A 82 8.98 5.75 2.31
C THR A 82 10.48 5.70 2.06
N LYS A 83 10.89 5.65 0.81
CA LYS A 83 12.32 5.57 0.43
C LYS A 83 13.08 6.86 0.72
N THR A 84 12.51 8.00 0.36
CA THR A 84 13.15 9.31 0.59
C THR A 84 13.24 9.65 2.07
N SER A 85 12.21 9.30 2.86
CA SER A 85 12.25 9.47 4.32
C SER A 85 13.27 8.55 4.97
N ALA A 86 13.43 7.31 4.48
CA ALA A 86 14.47 6.40 4.98
C ALA A 86 15.89 6.98 4.83
N MET A 87 16.16 7.65 3.70
CA MET A 87 17.42 8.35 3.49
C MET A 87 17.57 9.57 4.40
N SER A 88 16.53 10.39 4.50
CA SER A 88 16.56 11.67 5.22
C SER A 88 16.60 11.51 6.74
N LEU A 89 15.98 10.45 7.30
CA LEU A 89 15.81 10.26 8.73
C LEU A 89 16.84 9.30 9.36
N SER A 90 17.68 8.70 8.54
CA SER A 90 18.82 7.90 9.02
C SER A 90 19.83 8.79 9.75
N PRO A 91 20.55 8.27 10.77
CA PRO A 91 20.50 6.91 11.30
C PRO A 91 19.49 6.72 12.45
N ASN A 92 18.70 7.72 12.79
CA ASN A 92 17.86 7.73 14.01
C ASN A 92 16.52 7.01 13.81
N ILE A 93 15.96 7.04 12.58
CA ILE A 93 14.69 6.43 12.25
C ILE A 93 14.83 5.58 11.00
N ARG A 94 14.36 4.35 11.08
CA ARG A 94 14.18 3.48 9.93
C ARG A 94 12.76 3.66 9.37
N VAL A 95 12.65 3.72 8.05
CA VAL A 95 11.35 3.87 7.38
C VAL A 95 11.19 2.75 6.38
N ASN A 96 10.17 1.92 6.56
CA ASN A 96 9.86 0.81 5.68
C ASN A 96 8.38 0.82 5.29
N GLY A 97 7.99 -0.04 4.38
CA GLY A 97 6.62 -0.15 3.91
C GLY A 97 6.15 -1.60 3.77
N ILE A 98 4.84 -1.78 3.86
CA ILE A 98 4.19 -3.03 3.53
C ILE A 98 3.17 -2.72 2.43
N ALA A 99 3.13 -3.54 1.39
CA ALA A 99 2.22 -3.42 0.26
C ALA A 99 1.27 -4.63 0.23
N PRO A 100 0.13 -4.55 0.93
CA PRO A 100 -0.83 -5.65 0.99
C PRO A 100 -1.56 -5.86 -0.34
N GLY A 101 -1.92 -7.11 -0.60
CA GLY A 101 -2.92 -7.52 -1.57
C GLY A 101 -4.33 -7.61 -0.97
N PRO A 102 -5.16 -8.55 -1.47
CA PRO A 102 -6.54 -8.71 -1.03
C PRO A 102 -6.63 -9.32 0.39
N THR A 103 -6.56 -8.47 1.40
CA THR A 103 -6.52 -8.84 2.83
C THR A 103 -7.90 -8.75 3.47
N ILE A 104 -8.56 -7.60 3.38
CA ILE A 104 -9.88 -7.36 3.99
C ILE A 104 -10.83 -6.83 2.93
N LYS A 105 -12.02 -7.42 2.87
CA LYS A 105 -13.09 -6.98 2.00
C LYS A 105 -13.49 -5.52 2.27
N ASN A 106 -13.60 -4.73 1.21
CA ASN A 106 -14.13 -3.38 1.30
C ASN A 106 -15.66 -3.44 1.52
N LYS A 107 -16.23 -2.47 2.25
CA LYS A 107 -17.69 -2.38 2.50
C LYS A 107 -18.55 -2.36 1.22
N ARG A 108 -18.02 -1.84 0.11
CA ARG A 108 -18.72 -1.78 -1.20
C ARG A 108 -18.53 -3.04 -2.05
N GLN A 109 -17.73 -3.97 -1.61
CA GLN A 109 -17.39 -5.17 -2.34
C GLN A 109 -18.25 -6.33 -1.85
N SER A 110 -18.88 -7.08 -2.76
CA SER A 110 -19.56 -8.31 -2.41
C SER A 110 -18.58 -9.42 -2.04
N GLU A 111 -19.01 -10.41 -1.26
CA GLU A 111 -18.20 -11.59 -0.93
C GLU A 111 -17.72 -12.31 -2.21
N LYS A 112 -18.63 -12.48 -3.18
CA LYS A 112 -18.33 -13.10 -4.48
C LYS A 112 -17.20 -12.36 -5.21
N HIS A 113 -17.26 -11.00 -5.25
CA HIS A 113 -16.23 -10.21 -5.90
C HIS A 113 -14.90 -10.28 -5.14
N PHE A 114 -14.92 -10.21 -3.80
CA PHE A 114 -13.70 -10.35 -3.01
C PHE A 114 -13.06 -11.71 -3.19
N LYS A 115 -13.87 -12.78 -3.16
CA LYS A 115 -13.41 -14.15 -3.43
C LYS A 115 -12.78 -14.28 -4.81
N SER A 116 -13.41 -13.74 -5.85
CA SER A 116 -12.85 -13.76 -7.21
C SER A 116 -11.52 -12.99 -7.31
N GLN A 117 -11.35 -11.93 -6.51
CA GLN A 117 -10.13 -11.14 -6.50
C GLN A 117 -8.94 -11.93 -5.95
N TYR A 118 -9.07 -12.59 -4.80
CA TYR A 118 -7.95 -13.36 -4.26
C TYR A 118 -7.73 -14.70 -4.98
N LEU A 119 -8.77 -15.33 -5.52
CA LEU A 119 -8.62 -16.51 -6.37
C LEU A 119 -7.94 -16.21 -7.72
N ALA A 120 -7.92 -14.95 -8.15
CA ALA A 120 -7.20 -14.52 -9.35
C ALA A 120 -5.71 -14.22 -9.09
N THR A 121 -5.23 -14.33 -7.85
CA THR A 121 -3.80 -14.21 -7.54
C THR A 121 -3.07 -15.52 -7.85
N PRO A 122 -1.75 -15.49 -8.10
CA PRO A 122 -0.95 -16.71 -8.31
C PRO A 122 -1.11 -17.75 -7.21
N LEU A 123 -1.12 -17.35 -5.94
CA LEU A 123 -1.30 -18.28 -4.81
C LEU A 123 -2.77 -18.63 -4.53
N LYS A 124 -3.73 -17.99 -5.23
CA LYS A 124 -5.18 -18.25 -5.12
C LYS A 124 -5.73 -18.19 -3.70
N GLN A 125 -5.14 -17.36 -2.86
CA GLN A 125 -5.53 -17.22 -1.46
C GLN A 125 -5.67 -15.76 -1.05
N GLN A 126 -6.51 -15.53 -0.03
CA GLN A 126 -6.61 -14.27 0.67
C GLN A 126 -5.34 -14.08 1.51
N VAL A 127 -4.83 -12.85 1.55
CA VAL A 127 -3.76 -12.49 2.48
C VAL A 127 -4.32 -12.46 3.91
N ASP A 128 -3.70 -13.17 4.84
CA ASP A 128 -4.07 -13.12 6.25
C ASP A 128 -3.59 -11.81 6.89
N VAL A 129 -4.43 -11.23 7.74
CA VAL A 129 -4.07 -10.03 8.54
C VAL A 129 -2.85 -10.31 9.42
N ASN A 130 -2.72 -11.53 9.93
CA ASN A 130 -1.58 -11.92 10.76
C ASN A 130 -0.26 -11.87 9.98
N GLU A 131 -0.25 -12.13 8.67
CA GLU A 131 0.95 -12.00 7.83
C GLU A 131 1.41 -10.54 7.77
N ILE A 132 0.45 -9.59 7.71
CA ILE A 132 0.76 -8.16 7.76
C ILE A 132 1.35 -7.79 9.14
N CYS A 133 0.76 -8.30 10.23
CA CYS A 133 1.29 -8.08 11.59
C CYS A 133 2.70 -8.66 11.75
N ASN A 134 2.94 -9.87 11.25
CA ASN A 134 4.26 -10.51 11.26
C ASN A 134 5.31 -9.71 10.48
N ALA A 135 4.91 -9.07 9.37
CA ALA A 135 5.80 -8.19 8.61
C ALA A 135 6.14 -6.90 9.37
N VAL A 136 5.19 -6.34 10.13
CA VAL A 136 5.45 -5.21 11.04
C VAL A 136 6.50 -5.63 12.07
N ASP A 137 6.29 -6.77 12.73
CA ASP A 137 7.24 -7.34 13.71
C ASP A 137 8.61 -7.62 13.10
N PHE A 138 8.64 -8.14 11.88
CA PHE A 138 9.87 -8.36 11.12
C PHE A 138 10.66 -7.05 10.95
N PHE A 139 10.03 -5.98 10.51
CA PHE A 139 10.70 -4.69 10.36
C PHE A 139 11.12 -4.08 11.71
N ILE A 140 10.37 -4.30 12.78
CA ILE A 140 10.74 -3.83 14.13
C ILE A 140 12.00 -4.55 14.62
N LYS A 141 12.06 -5.87 14.49
CA LYS A 141 13.12 -6.71 15.04
C LYS A 141 14.44 -6.64 14.24
N ASN A 142 14.39 -6.29 12.95
CA ASN A 142 15.56 -6.29 12.08
C ASN A 142 16.12 -4.87 11.86
N SER A 143 17.09 -4.48 12.66
CA SER A 143 17.60 -3.11 12.74
C SER A 143 18.42 -2.66 11.51
N SER A 144 18.85 -3.57 10.65
CA SER A 144 19.62 -3.26 9.43
C SER A 144 18.75 -2.98 8.21
N ILE A 145 17.40 -2.98 8.35
CA ILE A 145 16.47 -2.82 7.24
C ILE A 145 15.85 -1.42 7.28
N THR A 146 16.07 -0.65 6.22
CA THR A 146 15.40 0.65 5.99
C THR A 146 15.19 0.88 4.49
N GLY A 147 14.18 1.66 4.10
CA GLY A 147 13.84 1.98 2.72
C GLY A 147 13.22 0.81 1.93
N GLN A 148 12.90 -0.31 2.59
CA GLN A 148 12.34 -1.48 1.93
C GLN A 148 10.81 -1.46 1.93
N VAL A 149 10.22 -2.04 0.87
CA VAL A 149 8.78 -2.24 0.77
C VAL A 149 8.53 -3.70 0.46
N LEU A 150 7.88 -4.39 1.40
CA LEU A 150 7.55 -5.80 1.29
C LEU A 150 6.13 -5.97 0.74
N ALA A 151 6.00 -6.63 -0.41
CA ALA A 151 4.71 -7.03 -0.93
C ALA A 151 4.22 -8.31 -0.20
N ILE A 152 2.99 -8.23 0.34
CA ILE A 152 2.28 -9.39 0.91
C ILE A 152 0.93 -9.44 0.20
N ASP A 153 0.90 -10.02 -0.99
CA ASP A 153 -0.18 -9.86 -1.94
C ASP A 153 -0.60 -11.15 -2.66
N SER A 154 -0.17 -12.29 -2.14
CA SER A 154 -0.39 -13.61 -2.75
C SER A 154 0.09 -13.67 -4.21
N GLY A 155 1.11 -12.87 -4.56
CA GLY A 155 1.66 -12.76 -5.90
C GLY A 155 0.82 -11.89 -6.86
N GLN A 156 -0.15 -11.11 -6.36
CA GLN A 156 -1.05 -10.32 -7.21
C GLN A 156 -0.27 -9.36 -8.13
N SER A 157 0.81 -8.78 -7.66
CA SER A 157 1.67 -7.88 -8.45
C SER A 157 2.47 -8.58 -9.55
N LEU A 158 2.61 -9.91 -9.49
CA LEU A 158 3.35 -10.72 -10.44
C LEU A 158 2.49 -11.22 -11.63
N ASN A 159 1.19 -10.97 -11.63
CA ASN A 159 0.31 -11.37 -12.72
C ASN A 159 0.73 -10.69 -14.04
N TRP A 160 1.13 -11.49 -15.02
CA TRP A 160 1.71 -11.06 -16.30
C TRP A 160 0.91 -11.50 -17.52
N GLN A 161 -0.11 -12.37 -17.33
CA GLN A 161 -0.88 -12.97 -18.43
C GLN A 161 -1.53 -11.91 -19.32
N THR A 162 -1.21 -11.98 -20.60
CA THR A 162 -1.80 -11.18 -21.66
C THR A 162 -2.72 -12.03 -22.53
N PRO A 163 -3.70 -11.46 -23.25
CA PRO A 163 -4.67 -12.23 -24.02
C PRO A 163 -4.08 -13.11 -25.12
N ASP A 164 -2.95 -12.72 -25.69
CA ASP A 164 -2.20 -13.49 -26.68
C ASP A 164 -1.62 -14.78 -26.09
N ILE A 165 -1.00 -14.69 -24.92
CA ILE A 165 -0.40 -15.83 -24.22
C ILE A 165 -1.47 -16.80 -23.68
N ILE A 166 -2.60 -16.27 -23.17
CA ILE A 166 -3.70 -17.11 -22.66
C ILE A 166 -4.35 -17.93 -23.78
N LYS A 167 -4.37 -17.42 -25.00
CA LYS A 167 -5.00 -18.06 -26.17
C LYS A 167 -4.01 -18.81 -27.06
N GLY A 168 -2.72 -18.58 -26.88
CA GLY A 168 -1.68 -19.24 -27.66
C GLY A 168 -1.59 -20.72 -27.28
N LYS A 169 -1.85 -21.60 -28.26
CA LYS A 169 -1.33 -22.95 -28.28
C LYS A 169 -0.08 -22.89 -29.15
N GLU A 170 1.08 -22.90 -28.56
CA GLU A 170 2.29 -23.28 -29.26
C GLU A 170 2.30 -24.78 -29.46
#